data_620a7ad7ac1b410854c194fb7ec6f765
#
_entry.id   620a7ad7ac1b410854c194fb7ec6f765
#
_cell.length_a   1.000
_cell.length_b   1.000
_cell.length_c   1.000
_cell.angle_alpha   90.00
_cell.angle_beta   90.00
_cell.angle_gamma   90.00
#
_symmetry.space_group_name_H-M   'P 1'
#
loop_
_entity.id
_entity.type
_entity.pdbx_description
1 polymer ?
#
loop_
_entity_poly.entity_id
_entity_poly.type
_entity_poly.pdbx_seq_one_letter_code
_entity_poly.pdbx_strand_id
1 'polypeptide(L)'
;MSKMMDTYARQPVTFEKGEGVWLWTKDGKKYLDALSGVAVNGLGHSHPKLIKAINEQISRLIHVSNVYHIAEQEKLAEKLTSIAHMDNAFFCNSGCEANEAAIKLARLYGHQNGIDTPEIIVMEKAFHGRTMATLSATGNRKTQAGFEPLVGGFIRVAFDDLEAIQQIASRKNNVVAILVEPIQGEGGINIPSNIQNYLKGLREICDQHHWLLMLDEVQSGIGRTGKWFAHQHTAIHPDVMTLAKGLGSGVPIGACLARAKASKVFTPGKHGSTFGGNPLATAAGYATLKIIEEDKLCSHASKMGTLINEEFTKHLKDCPQVKVIRNLGLMIGIELDQPCGDLTKLALDQGLLINVTADKVIRLLPPLVINEAEAKELVERLSQVIKNFLAK
;
A
#
# COMPACT_ATOMS: atom_id res chain seq x y z
N MET A 1 22.26 14.11 -21.37
CA MET A 1 20.82 14.19 -21.08
C MET A 1 20.25 12.78 -20.91
N SER A 2 19.38 12.56 -19.92
CA SER A 2 18.69 11.29 -19.77
C SER A 2 17.81 11.00 -20.98
N LYS A 3 17.72 9.72 -21.37
CA LYS A 3 16.80 9.24 -22.42
C LYS A 3 15.40 8.91 -21.85
N MET A 4 15.22 9.01 -20.53
CA MET A 4 13.94 8.72 -19.86
C MET A 4 13.07 9.97 -19.85
N MET A 5 11.74 9.77 -19.95
CA MET A 5 10.78 10.84 -19.73
C MET A 5 10.93 11.41 -18.32
N ASP A 6 10.79 12.72 -18.19
CA ASP A 6 10.96 13.44 -16.92
C ASP A 6 9.67 13.41 -16.07
N THR A 7 9.32 12.21 -15.63
CA THR A 7 8.10 11.95 -14.82
C THR A 7 8.38 11.95 -13.31
N TYR A 8 9.64 12.03 -12.89
CA TYR A 8 10.06 11.98 -11.48
C TYR A 8 11.12 13.03 -11.17
N ALA A 9 10.94 13.74 -10.06
CA ALA A 9 11.99 14.59 -9.45
C ALA A 9 13.02 13.67 -8.75
N ARG A 10 14.00 13.17 -9.51
CA ARG A 10 14.98 12.19 -9.01
C ARG A 10 15.99 12.83 -8.08
N GLN A 11 16.28 12.17 -6.96
CA GLN A 11 17.43 12.52 -6.13
C GLN A 11 18.75 12.17 -6.83
N PRO A 12 19.83 12.96 -6.67
CA PRO A 12 21.10 12.79 -7.39
C PRO A 12 21.95 11.68 -6.78
N VAL A 13 21.40 10.47 -6.65
CA VAL A 13 22.08 9.29 -6.11
C VAL A 13 21.75 8.06 -6.95
N THR A 14 22.75 7.18 -7.13
CA THR A 14 22.58 5.90 -7.80
C THR A 14 23.07 4.78 -6.90
N PHE A 15 22.22 3.80 -6.64
CA PHE A 15 22.57 2.65 -5.83
C PHE A 15 22.99 1.48 -6.72
N GLU A 16 24.02 0.75 -6.28
CA GLU A 16 24.56 -0.40 -6.98
C GLU A 16 24.33 -1.71 -6.21
N LYS A 17 24.30 -1.64 -4.88
CA LYS A 17 24.12 -2.80 -3.98
C LYS A 17 23.11 -2.47 -2.88
N GLY A 18 22.35 -3.51 -2.46
CA GLY A 18 21.48 -3.46 -1.30
C GLY A 18 21.57 -4.72 -0.46
N GLU A 19 21.44 -4.59 0.88
CA GLU A 19 21.42 -5.72 1.83
C GLU A 19 20.64 -5.32 3.09
N GLY A 20 19.62 -6.07 3.47
CA GLY A 20 18.76 -5.72 4.59
C GLY A 20 18.13 -4.34 4.41
N VAL A 21 18.34 -3.44 5.36
CA VAL A 21 17.84 -2.05 5.30
C VAL A 21 18.81 -1.09 4.61
N TRP A 22 19.93 -1.57 4.09
CA TRP A 22 21.03 -0.76 3.62
C TRP A 22 21.17 -0.78 2.11
N LEU A 23 21.52 0.39 1.56
CA LEU A 23 21.88 0.58 0.16
C LEU A 23 23.26 1.23 0.06
N TRP A 24 24.01 0.88 -0.99
CA TRP A 24 25.33 1.44 -1.27
C TRP A 24 25.42 1.99 -2.68
N THR A 25 26.07 3.12 -2.81
CA THR A 25 26.51 3.69 -4.08
C THR A 25 27.80 3.01 -4.56
N LYS A 26 28.19 3.24 -5.79
CA LYS A 26 29.43 2.69 -6.40
C LYS A 26 30.70 3.11 -5.66
N ASP A 27 30.72 4.32 -5.10
CA ASP A 27 31.83 4.86 -4.30
C ASP A 27 31.80 4.42 -2.83
N GLY A 28 30.91 3.49 -2.49
CA GLY A 28 30.82 2.86 -1.18
C GLY A 28 30.05 3.65 -0.12
N LYS A 29 29.44 4.78 -0.45
CA LYS A 29 28.60 5.53 0.51
C LYS A 29 27.36 4.70 0.85
N LYS A 30 27.09 4.57 2.15
CA LYS A 30 26.02 3.73 2.74
C LYS A 30 24.82 4.58 3.13
N TYR A 31 23.62 4.07 2.84
CA TYR A 31 22.34 4.72 3.15
C TYR A 31 21.41 3.75 3.87
N LEU A 32 20.75 4.22 4.94
CA LEU A 32 19.67 3.49 5.60
C LEU A 32 18.36 3.81 4.87
N ASP A 33 17.72 2.76 4.35
CA ASP A 33 16.46 2.88 3.60
C ASP A 33 15.27 2.78 4.55
N ALA A 34 14.73 3.94 4.92
CA ALA A 34 13.49 4.04 5.70
C ALA A 34 12.24 4.21 4.82
N LEU A 35 12.34 3.97 3.51
CA LEU A 35 11.24 4.07 2.56
C LEU A 35 10.90 2.74 1.87
N SER A 36 11.89 1.85 1.75
CA SER A 36 11.79 0.52 1.13
C SER A 36 11.08 0.51 -0.24
N GLY A 37 11.42 1.48 -1.11
CA GLY A 37 10.76 1.63 -2.41
C GLY A 37 9.27 1.99 -2.31
N VAL A 38 8.86 2.72 -1.27
CA VAL A 38 7.49 3.06 -0.88
C VAL A 38 6.70 1.80 -0.47
N ALA A 39 7.17 1.14 0.59
CA ALA A 39 6.63 -0.10 1.17
C ALA A 39 6.68 -1.33 0.24
N VAL A 40 7.60 -1.34 -0.72
CA VAL A 40 7.77 -2.47 -1.65
C VAL A 40 8.69 -3.54 -1.07
N ASN A 41 9.90 -3.15 -0.65
CA ASN A 41 10.95 -4.08 -0.18
C ASN A 41 10.73 -4.45 1.30
N GLY A 42 9.60 -5.11 1.60
CA GLY A 42 9.26 -5.49 2.98
C GLY A 42 10.28 -6.41 3.63
N LEU A 43 10.89 -7.31 2.85
CA LEU A 43 11.97 -8.21 3.31
C LEU A 43 13.36 -7.55 3.30
N GLY A 44 13.44 -6.25 3.03
CA GLY A 44 14.71 -5.57 2.79
C GLY A 44 15.32 -5.92 1.43
N HIS A 45 16.52 -5.41 1.21
CA HIS A 45 17.26 -5.63 -0.04
C HIS A 45 17.97 -6.97 -0.01
N SER A 46 17.97 -7.66 -1.15
CA SER A 46 18.73 -8.90 -1.39
C SER A 46 18.50 -10.01 -0.36
N HIS A 47 17.26 -10.22 0.09
CA HIS A 47 16.93 -11.24 1.09
C HIS A 47 17.30 -12.66 0.58
N PRO A 48 18.15 -13.42 1.30
CA PRO A 48 18.72 -14.67 0.76
C PRO A 48 17.68 -15.73 0.36
N LYS A 49 16.65 -15.94 1.20
CA LYS A 49 15.60 -16.93 0.92
C LYS A 49 14.77 -16.51 -0.31
N LEU A 50 14.51 -15.20 -0.50
CA LEU A 50 13.78 -14.69 -1.66
C LEU A 50 14.59 -14.84 -2.95
N ILE A 51 15.87 -14.44 -2.92
CA ILE A 51 16.78 -14.60 -4.08
C ILE A 51 16.87 -16.07 -4.49
N LYS A 52 17.00 -16.99 -3.53
CA LYS A 52 17.03 -18.43 -3.79
C LYS A 52 15.76 -18.87 -4.53
N ALA A 53 14.58 -18.52 -4.03
CA ALA A 53 13.30 -18.89 -4.64
C ALA A 53 13.16 -18.33 -6.07
N ILE A 54 13.57 -17.06 -6.29
CA ILE A 54 13.56 -16.43 -7.60
C ILE A 54 14.51 -17.16 -8.58
N ASN A 55 15.74 -17.46 -8.16
CA ASN A 55 16.73 -18.15 -9.00
C ASN A 55 16.27 -19.56 -9.37
N GLU A 56 15.68 -20.30 -8.43
CA GLU A 56 15.10 -21.61 -8.70
C GLU A 56 13.95 -21.52 -9.72
N GLN A 57 13.10 -20.53 -9.61
CA GLN A 57 11.97 -20.35 -10.54
C GLN A 57 12.41 -19.88 -11.91
N ILE A 58 13.35 -18.92 -12.02
CA ILE A 58 13.88 -18.42 -13.29
C ILE A 58 14.50 -19.56 -14.12
N SER A 59 15.20 -20.49 -13.46
CA SER A 59 15.83 -21.63 -14.15
C SER A 59 14.83 -22.68 -14.64
N ARG A 60 13.57 -22.62 -14.22
CA ARG A 60 12.51 -23.57 -14.60
C ARG A 60 11.55 -22.99 -15.64
N LEU A 61 10.87 -21.89 -15.28
CA LEU A 61 9.83 -21.28 -16.10
C LEU A 61 9.56 -19.85 -15.62
N ILE A 62 9.70 -18.86 -16.51
CA ILE A 62 9.46 -17.45 -16.20
C ILE A 62 8.00 -17.08 -16.43
N HIS A 63 7.45 -17.46 -17.59
CA HIS A 63 6.10 -17.07 -18.02
C HIS A 63 5.44 -18.18 -18.83
N VAL A 64 4.13 -18.31 -18.64
CA VAL A 64 3.20 -19.04 -19.51
C VAL A 64 1.85 -18.33 -19.47
N SER A 65 1.07 -18.44 -20.54
CA SER A 65 -0.24 -17.76 -20.62
C SER A 65 -1.24 -18.28 -19.57
N ASN A 66 -2.08 -17.38 -19.06
CA ASN A 66 -3.22 -17.70 -18.18
C ASN A 66 -4.31 -18.56 -18.83
N VAL A 67 -4.15 -18.97 -20.08
CA VAL A 67 -5.01 -20.00 -20.69
C VAL A 67 -4.64 -21.41 -20.23
N TYR A 68 -3.54 -21.57 -19.51
CA TYR A 68 -3.09 -22.81 -18.88
C TYR A 68 -3.08 -22.66 -17.35
N HIS A 69 -3.17 -23.78 -16.63
CA HIS A 69 -2.98 -23.79 -15.18
C HIS A 69 -1.51 -23.53 -14.82
N ILE A 70 -1.30 -22.72 -13.79
CA ILE A 70 0.03 -22.34 -13.28
C ILE A 70 0.10 -22.76 -11.80
N ALA A 71 0.90 -23.78 -11.49
CA ALA A 71 0.98 -24.35 -10.16
C ALA A 71 1.42 -23.33 -9.08
N GLU A 72 2.38 -22.45 -9.41
CA GLU A 72 2.87 -21.39 -8.52
C GLU A 72 1.77 -20.33 -8.23
N GLN A 73 0.90 -20.09 -9.22
CA GLN A 73 -0.26 -19.19 -9.08
C GLN A 73 -1.29 -19.76 -8.09
N GLU A 74 -1.62 -21.05 -8.24
CA GLU A 74 -2.55 -21.75 -7.33
C GLU A 74 -2.02 -21.74 -5.89
N LYS A 75 -0.74 -22.05 -5.67
CA LYS A 75 -0.12 -22.02 -4.34
C LYS A 75 -0.19 -20.65 -3.69
N LEU A 76 0.09 -19.57 -4.46
CA LEU A 76 -0.01 -18.22 -3.93
C LEU A 76 -1.47 -17.85 -3.65
N ALA A 77 -2.40 -18.21 -4.53
CA ALA A 77 -3.84 -17.96 -4.34
C ALA A 77 -4.36 -18.66 -3.07
N GLU A 78 -4.04 -19.93 -2.88
CA GLU A 78 -4.40 -20.69 -1.68
C GLU A 78 -3.85 -20.03 -0.41
N LYS A 79 -2.56 -19.65 -0.39
CA LYS A 79 -1.95 -18.97 0.75
C LYS A 79 -2.62 -17.63 1.05
N LEU A 80 -2.81 -16.78 0.03
CA LEU A 80 -3.42 -15.47 0.20
C LEU A 80 -4.88 -15.55 0.67
N THR A 81 -5.69 -16.40 0.04
CA THR A 81 -7.10 -16.55 0.41
C THR A 81 -7.26 -17.08 1.83
N SER A 82 -6.40 -18.02 2.23
CA SER A 82 -6.38 -18.56 3.59
C SER A 82 -6.08 -17.49 4.65
N ILE A 83 -4.98 -16.71 4.51
CA ILE A 83 -4.59 -15.69 5.50
C ILE A 83 -5.50 -14.45 5.48
N ALA A 84 -6.17 -14.20 4.36
CA ALA A 84 -7.08 -13.06 4.17
C ALA A 84 -8.54 -13.42 4.46
N HIS A 85 -8.89 -14.68 4.64
CA HIS A 85 -10.27 -15.18 4.72
C HIS A 85 -11.11 -14.76 3.51
N MET A 86 -10.53 -14.86 2.31
CA MET A 86 -11.16 -14.58 1.02
C MET A 86 -11.40 -15.89 0.25
N ASP A 87 -12.20 -15.84 -0.82
CA ASP A 87 -12.58 -17.06 -1.56
C ASP A 87 -11.70 -17.30 -2.79
N ASN A 88 -11.33 -16.24 -3.51
CA ASN A 88 -10.50 -16.32 -4.71
C ASN A 88 -9.66 -15.09 -4.94
N ALA A 89 -8.71 -15.17 -5.89
CA ALA A 89 -7.80 -14.12 -6.25
C ALA A 89 -7.64 -14.01 -7.78
N PHE A 90 -7.56 -12.79 -8.28
CA PHE A 90 -7.08 -12.45 -9.61
C PHE A 90 -5.71 -11.81 -9.47
N PHE A 91 -4.71 -12.28 -10.24
CA PHE A 91 -3.35 -11.72 -10.22
C PHE A 91 -3.11 -10.78 -11.39
N CYS A 92 -2.38 -9.71 -11.11
CA CYS A 92 -1.93 -8.69 -12.06
C CYS A 92 -0.49 -8.25 -11.72
N ASN A 93 -0.01 -7.09 -12.23
CA ASN A 93 1.38 -6.71 -12.10
C ASN A 93 1.62 -5.51 -11.18
N SER A 94 0.57 -4.83 -10.75
CA SER A 94 0.65 -3.60 -9.96
C SER A 94 -0.59 -3.35 -9.12
N GLY A 95 -0.47 -2.43 -8.15
CA GLY A 95 -1.62 -1.93 -7.38
C GLY A 95 -2.65 -1.20 -8.24
N CYS A 96 -2.19 -0.49 -9.30
CA CYS A 96 -3.10 0.12 -10.26
C CYS A 96 -4.00 -0.92 -10.93
N GLU A 97 -3.42 -2.00 -11.45
CA GLU A 97 -4.18 -3.07 -12.10
C GLU A 97 -5.09 -3.81 -11.12
N ALA A 98 -4.65 -4.02 -9.88
CA ALA A 98 -5.48 -4.61 -8.83
C ALA A 98 -6.71 -3.73 -8.53
N ASN A 99 -6.53 -2.41 -8.42
CA ASN A 99 -7.61 -1.46 -8.21
C ASN A 99 -8.50 -1.32 -9.45
N GLU A 100 -7.97 -1.38 -10.68
CA GLU A 100 -8.77 -1.46 -11.91
C GLU A 100 -9.67 -2.70 -11.91
N ALA A 101 -9.14 -3.85 -11.47
CA ALA A 101 -9.93 -5.06 -11.33
C ALA A 101 -11.06 -4.87 -10.31
N ALA A 102 -10.78 -4.28 -9.14
CA ALA A 102 -11.78 -3.98 -8.10
C ALA A 102 -12.87 -3.02 -8.60
N ILE A 103 -12.50 -1.93 -9.30
CA ILE A 103 -13.43 -0.95 -9.87
C ILE A 103 -14.32 -1.63 -10.93
N LYS A 104 -13.73 -2.44 -11.83
CA LYS A 104 -14.48 -3.19 -12.85
C LYS A 104 -15.41 -4.22 -12.22
N LEU A 105 -14.95 -4.92 -11.17
CA LEU A 105 -15.75 -5.87 -10.42
C LEU A 105 -16.98 -5.18 -9.80
N ALA A 106 -16.79 -4.03 -9.13
CA ALA A 106 -17.88 -3.26 -8.53
C ALA A 106 -18.90 -2.79 -9.57
N ARG A 107 -18.45 -2.29 -10.72
CA ARG A 107 -19.35 -1.89 -11.81
C ARG A 107 -20.14 -3.05 -12.37
N LEU A 108 -19.49 -4.19 -12.63
CA LEU A 108 -20.16 -5.39 -13.12
C LEU A 108 -21.16 -5.94 -12.09
N TYR A 109 -20.79 -5.92 -10.80
CA TYR A 109 -21.72 -6.24 -9.71
C TYR A 109 -22.96 -5.36 -9.73
N GLY A 110 -22.80 -4.04 -9.92
CA GLY A 110 -23.94 -3.11 -10.06
C GLY A 110 -24.85 -3.46 -11.22
N HIS A 111 -24.30 -3.70 -12.41
CA HIS A 111 -25.09 -4.10 -13.59
C HIS A 111 -25.82 -5.44 -13.38
N GLN A 112 -25.18 -6.41 -12.73
CA GLN A 112 -25.82 -7.70 -12.39
C GLN A 112 -26.98 -7.54 -11.40
N ASN A 113 -27.01 -6.44 -10.64
CA ASN A 113 -28.10 -6.08 -9.74
C ASN A 113 -29.05 -5.02 -10.31
N GLY A 114 -29.04 -4.80 -11.64
CA GLY A 114 -29.98 -3.90 -12.33
C GLY A 114 -29.68 -2.41 -12.18
N ILE A 115 -28.46 -2.04 -11.81
CA ILE A 115 -28.03 -0.64 -11.70
C ILE A 115 -27.31 -0.24 -12.98
N ASP A 116 -27.93 0.63 -13.78
CA ASP A 116 -27.40 1.06 -15.09
C ASP A 116 -26.18 1.98 -14.99
N THR A 117 -26.13 2.80 -13.95
CA THR A 117 -25.05 3.79 -13.74
C THR A 117 -24.41 3.61 -12.36
N PRO A 118 -23.66 2.51 -12.15
CA PRO A 118 -23.08 2.21 -10.85
C PRO A 118 -22.05 3.26 -10.42
N GLU A 119 -22.19 3.74 -9.20
CA GLU A 119 -21.26 4.67 -8.56
C GLU A 119 -20.50 4.02 -7.41
N ILE A 120 -19.25 4.45 -7.21
CA ILE A 120 -18.36 3.98 -6.15
C ILE A 120 -17.99 5.16 -5.26
N ILE A 121 -18.17 5.03 -3.95
CA ILE A 121 -17.70 6.03 -2.98
C ILE A 121 -16.20 5.86 -2.79
N VAL A 122 -15.46 6.98 -2.87
CA VAL A 122 -14.01 7.07 -2.66
C VAL A 122 -13.68 8.22 -1.71
N MET A 123 -12.48 8.21 -1.11
CA MET A 123 -12.12 9.17 -0.08
C MET A 123 -11.29 10.34 -0.63
N GLU A 124 -11.45 11.52 -0.06
CA GLU A 124 -10.50 12.62 -0.24
C GLU A 124 -9.10 12.19 0.20
N LYS A 125 -8.07 12.74 -0.46
CA LYS A 125 -6.65 12.41 -0.21
C LYS A 125 -6.26 10.95 -0.45
N ALA A 126 -7.18 10.09 -0.92
CA ALA A 126 -6.85 8.71 -1.28
C ALA A 126 -5.90 8.64 -2.48
N PHE A 127 -5.14 7.56 -2.55
CA PHE A 127 -4.31 7.22 -3.70
C PHE A 127 -4.55 5.77 -4.13
N HIS A 128 -5.16 5.60 -5.31
CA HIS A 128 -5.49 4.27 -5.83
C HIS A 128 -4.72 3.90 -7.11
N GLY A 129 -3.95 4.83 -7.69
CA GLY A 129 -3.12 4.57 -8.87
C GLY A 129 -3.07 5.71 -9.87
N ARG A 130 -2.47 5.42 -11.04
CA ARG A 130 -2.20 6.37 -12.13
C ARG A 130 -2.84 5.99 -13.47
N THR A 131 -3.54 4.87 -13.57
CA THR A 131 -4.39 4.54 -14.73
C THR A 131 -5.66 5.39 -14.71
N MET A 132 -6.35 5.55 -15.83
CA MET A 132 -7.45 6.53 -15.93
C MET A 132 -8.54 6.31 -14.88
N ALA A 133 -9.00 5.08 -14.60
CA ALA A 133 -10.03 4.88 -13.59
C ALA A 133 -9.47 5.02 -12.16
N THR A 134 -8.28 4.49 -11.87
CA THR A 134 -7.67 4.64 -10.55
C THR A 134 -7.24 6.08 -10.26
N LEU A 135 -6.80 6.83 -11.27
CA LEU A 135 -6.55 8.27 -11.18
C LEU A 135 -7.83 9.05 -10.84
N SER A 136 -8.96 8.68 -11.48
CA SER A 136 -10.27 9.27 -11.21
C SER A 136 -10.77 8.98 -9.80
N ALA A 137 -10.48 7.78 -9.26
CA ALA A 137 -10.77 7.40 -7.89
C ALA A 137 -9.84 8.09 -6.86
N THR A 138 -8.61 8.45 -7.26
CA THR A 138 -7.61 9.12 -6.41
C THR A 138 -8.09 10.50 -5.96
N GLY A 139 -7.96 10.81 -4.66
CA GLY A 139 -8.47 12.03 -4.03
C GLY A 139 -7.55 13.26 -4.12
N ASN A 140 -6.60 13.31 -5.05
CA ASN A 140 -5.63 14.39 -5.21
C ASN A 140 -5.81 15.12 -6.55
N ARG A 141 -6.37 16.32 -6.51
CA ARG A 141 -6.63 17.14 -7.70
C ARG A 141 -5.35 17.55 -8.45
N LYS A 142 -4.24 17.78 -7.76
CA LYS A 142 -2.95 18.09 -8.42
C LYS A 142 -2.49 16.95 -9.34
N THR A 143 -2.81 15.71 -8.97
CA THR A 143 -2.47 14.52 -9.74
C THR A 143 -3.40 14.30 -10.94
N GLN A 144 -4.64 14.77 -10.85
CA GLN A 144 -5.66 14.63 -11.89
C GLN A 144 -5.58 15.70 -12.97
N ALA A 145 -5.10 16.91 -12.60
CA ALA A 145 -5.08 18.07 -13.47
C ALA A 145 -4.32 17.81 -14.78
N GLY A 146 -4.95 18.10 -15.91
CA GLY A 146 -4.41 17.89 -17.26
C GLY A 146 -4.73 16.52 -17.88
N PHE A 147 -5.47 15.66 -17.18
CA PHE A 147 -5.89 14.33 -17.67
C PHE A 147 -7.42 14.23 -17.85
N GLU A 148 -8.13 15.36 -17.82
CA GLU A 148 -9.56 15.40 -18.06
C GLU A 148 -9.89 15.10 -19.55
N PRO A 149 -11.07 14.49 -19.86
CA PRO A 149 -12.15 14.13 -18.92
C PRO A 149 -11.81 12.87 -18.10
N LEU A 150 -12.03 12.95 -16.79
CA LEU A 150 -11.85 11.82 -15.91
C LEU A 150 -12.96 10.77 -16.10
N VAL A 151 -12.69 9.54 -15.69
CA VAL A 151 -13.69 8.45 -15.69
C VAL A 151 -14.77 8.76 -14.65
N GLY A 152 -16.03 8.84 -15.07
CA GLY A 152 -17.18 9.06 -14.19
C GLY A 152 -17.53 7.88 -13.29
N GLY A 153 -18.48 8.10 -12.38
CA GLY A 153 -19.00 7.07 -11.46
C GLY A 153 -18.26 6.99 -10.12
N PHE A 154 -17.64 8.08 -9.69
CA PHE A 154 -17.02 8.19 -8.36
C PHE A 154 -17.65 9.32 -7.56
N ILE A 155 -18.05 9.04 -6.32
CA ILE A 155 -18.53 10.01 -5.32
C ILE A 155 -17.44 10.17 -4.27
N ARG A 156 -17.02 11.40 -4.01
CA ARG A 156 -15.92 11.66 -3.08
C ARG A 156 -16.44 12.22 -1.77
N VAL A 157 -15.95 11.64 -0.65
CA VAL A 157 -16.26 12.06 0.72
C VAL A 157 -14.98 12.26 1.52
N ALA A 158 -15.07 12.98 2.63
CA ALA A 158 -13.94 13.08 3.56
C ALA A 158 -13.57 11.70 4.15
N PHE A 159 -12.29 11.49 4.41
CA PHE A 159 -11.83 10.29 5.09
C PHE A 159 -12.25 10.31 6.57
N ASP A 160 -12.62 9.15 7.12
CA ASP A 160 -13.10 9.00 8.51
C ASP A 160 -14.46 9.66 8.81
N ASP A 161 -15.28 9.92 7.77
CA ASP A 161 -16.61 10.55 7.87
C ASP A 161 -17.71 9.55 7.47
N LEU A 162 -18.19 8.78 8.46
CA LEU A 162 -19.30 7.84 8.27
C LEU A 162 -20.64 8.54 8.02
N GLU A 163 -20.82 9.74 8.60
CA GLU A 163 -22.08 10.50 8.46
C GLU A 163 -22.27 10.95 7.02
N ALA A 164 -21.24 11.47 6.37
CA ALA A 164 -21.29 11.83 4.96
C ALA A 164 -21.67 10.64 4.08
N ILE A 165 -21.14 9.44 4.37
CA ILE A 165 -21.48 8.21 3.64
C ILE A 165 -22.96 7.83 3.85
N GLN A 166 -23.46 7.90 5.08
CA GLN A 166 -24.88 7.64 5.40
C GLN A 166 -25.83 8.63 4.71
N GLN A 167 -25.45 9.92 4.62
CA GLN A 167 -26.21 10.92 3.88
C GLN A 167 -26.28 10.60 2.39
N ILE A 168 -25.19 10.09 1.78
CA ILE A 168 -25.22 9.62 0.39
C ILE A 168 -26.13 8.41 0.26
N ALA A 169 -26.02 7.44 1.17
CA ALA A 169 -26.82 6.24 1.17
C ALA A 169 -28.33 6.52 1.24
N SER A 170 -28.74 7.57 1.96
CA SER A 170 -30.15 7.97 2.06
C SER A 170 -30.69 8.67 0.79
N ARG A 171 -29.82 9.17 -0.10
CA ARG A 171 -30.20 10.01 -1.26
C ARG A 171 -29.96 9.36 -2.61
N LYS A 172 -29.08 8.34 -2.68
CA LYS A 172 -28.66 7.68 -3.91
C LYS A 172 -28.94 6.20 -3.87
N ASN A 173 -29.48 5.69 -4.93
CA ASN A 173 -29.83 4.28 -5.11
C ASN A 173 -28.94 3.54 -6.10
N ASN A 174 -27.93 4.23 -6.66
CA ASN A 174 -27.03 3.69 -7.67
C ASN A 174 -25.58 3.50 -7.15
N VAL A 175 -25.35 3.66 -5.87
CA VAL A 175 -24.08 3.32 -5.24
C VAL A 175 -23.97 1.80 -5.12
N VAL A 176 -22.82 1.24 -5.49
CA VAL A 176 -22.58 -0.21 -5.51
C VAL A 176 -21.42 -0.65 -4.62
N ALA A 177 -20.53 0.28 -4.26
CA ALA A 177 -19.35 -0.05 -3.47
C ALA A 177 -18.75 1.19 -2.78
N ILE A 178 -17.94 0.91 -1.76
CA ILE A 178 -16.99 1.86 -1.16
C ILE A 178 -15.58 1.33 -1.43
N LEU A 179 -14.69 2.16 -1.99
CA LEU A 179 -13.25 1.85 -2.15
C LEU A 179 -12.45 2.75 -1.21
N VAL A 180 -11.72 2.17 -0.27
CA VAL A 180 -11.01 2.90 0.77
C VAL A 180 -9.67 2.26 1.13
N GLU A 181 -8.64 3.08 1.37
CA GLU A 181 -7.43 2.66 2.07
C GLU A 181 -7.75 2.59 3.58
N PRO A 182 -7.52 1.48 4.30
CA PRO A 182 -7.70 1.45 5.76
C PRO A 182 -6.83 2.48 6.48
N ILE A 183 -5.67 2.77 5.92
CA ILE A 183 -4.75 3.86 6.28
C ILE A 183 -4.31 4.52 4.99
N GLN A 184 -4.57 5.80 4.84
CA GLN A 184 -4.14 6.53 3.64
C GLN A 184 -2.63 6.73 3.65
N GLY A 185 -1.94 6.12 2.69
CA GLY A 185 -0.49 6.20 2.59
C GLY A 185 0.01 7.53 2.04
N GLU A 186 -0.38 7.86 0.83
CA GLU A 186 0.05 9.08 0.12
C GLU A 186 -0.62 10.33 0.70
N GLY A 187 -1.80 10.20 1.25
CA GLY A 187 -2.55 11.28 1.91
C GLY A 187 -1.92 11.82 3.19
N GLY A 188 -0.82 11.21 3.70
CA GLY A 188 -0.09 11.68 4.88
C GLY A 188 -0.06 10.69 6.05
N ILE A 189 -0.09 9.39 5.78
CA ILE A 189 -0.25 8.34 6.80
C ILE A 189 -1.47 8.65 7.69
N ASN A 190 -2.60 8.90 7.05
CA ASN A 190 -3.83 9.18 7.78
C ASN A 190 -4.40 7.87 8.33
N ILE A 191 -4.43 7.78 9.64
CA ILE A 191 -5.06 6.70 10.40
C ILE A 191 -6.41 7.23 10.88
N PRO A 192 -7.54 6.49 10.74
CA PRO A 192 -8.81 6.92 11.29
C PRO A 192 -8.72 7.20 12.80
N SER A 193 -9.49 8.14 13.28
CA SER A 193 -9.54 8.49 14.72
C SER A 193 -9.79 7.26 15.60
N ASN A 194 -10.60 6.34 15.10
CA ASN A 194 -10.79 5.00 15.64
C ASN A 194 -10.98 4.01 14.48
N ILE A 195 -9.91 3.30 14.11
CA ILE A 195 -9.92 2.37 12.97
C ILE A 195 -10.95 1.25 13.12
N GLN A 196 -11.22 0.78 14.36
CA GLN A 196 -12.21 -0.27 14.61
C GLN A 196 -13.62 0.24 14.31
N ASN A 197 -13.99 1.42 14.85
CA ASN A 197 -15.30 2.00 14.65
C ASN A 197 -15.50 2.39 13.17
N TYR A 198 -14.47 2.96 12.54
CA TYR A 198 -14.56 3.38 11.15
C TYR A 198 -14.79 2.20 10.20
N LEU A 199 -13.93 1.18 10.23
CA LEU A 199 -14.08 0.02 9.35
C LEU A 199 -15.35 -0.79 9.67
N LYS A 200 -15.75 -0.88 10.94
CA LYS A 200 -17.02 -1.49 11.33
C LYS A 200 -18.21 -0.73 10.77
N GLY A 201 -18.23 0.60 10.90
CA GLY A 201 -19.28 1.44 10.33
C GLY A 201 -19.38 1.35 8.82
N LEU A 202 -18.24 1.32 8.09
CA LEU A 202 -18.23 1.08 6.65
C LEU A 202 -18.85 -0.27 6.30
N ARG A 203 -18.52 -1.33 7.07
CA ARG A 203 -19.07 -2.66 6.85
C ARG A 203 -20.58 -2.68 7.07
N GLU A 204 -21.06 -2.08 8.17
CA GLU A 204 -22.47 -1.99 8.51
C GLU A 204 -23.27 -1.26 7.42
N ILE A 205 -22.76 -0.12 6.92
CA ILE A 205 -23.39 0.61 5.82
C ILE A 205 -23.43 -0.24 4.54
N CYS A 206 -22.33 -0.88 4.18
CA CYS A 206 -22.28 -1.75 3.01
C CYS A 206 -23.24 -2.94 3.11
N ASP A 207 -23.39 -3.56 4.28
CA ASP A 207 -24.32 -4.66 4.51
C ASP A 207 -25.78 -4.20 4.39
N GLN A 208 -26.12 -3.06 5.01
CA GLN A 208 -27.45 -2.48 4.97
C GLN A 208 -27.91 -2.13 3.55
N HIS A 209 -27.01 -1.63 2.72
CA HIS A 209 -27.31 -1.16 1.35
C HIS A 209 -26.91 -2.16 0.26
N HIS A 210 -26.44 -3.35 0.61
CA HIS A 210 -25.97 -4.39 -0.31
C HIS A 210 -24.78 -3.95 -1.17
N TRP A 211 -24.00 -2.96 -0.73
CA TRP A 211 -22.78 -2.51 -1.40
C TRP A 211 -21.60 -3.46 -1.15
N LEU A 212 -20.58 -3.34 -1.98
CA LEU A 212 -19.30 -3.99 -1.74
C LEU A 212 -18.39 -3.09 -0.90
N LEU A 213 -17.84 -3.63 0.20
CA LEU A 213 -16.72 -2.99 0.89
C LEU A 213 -15.42 -3.45 0.23
N MET A 214 -14.71 -2.53 -0.41
CA MET A 214 -13.45 -2.77 -1.12
C MET A 214 -12.31 -2.07 -0.38
N LEU A 215 -11.34 -2.83 0.12
CA LEU A 215 -10.19 -2.29 0.83
C LEU A 215 -8.95 -2.28 -0.05
N ASP A 216 -8.37 -1.10 -0.26
CA ASP A 216 -7.06 -0.94 -0.87
C ASP A 216 -5.97 -1.15 0.18
N GLU A 217 -5.45 -2.36 0.25
CA GLU A 217 -4.35 -2.75 1.14
C GLU A 217 -3.00 -2.82 0.39
N VAL A 218 -2.88 -2.10 -0.71
CA VAL A 218 -1.66 -2.05 -1.53
C VAL A 218 -0.47 -1.52 -0.74
N GLN A 219 -0.68 -0.56 0.16
CA GLN A 219 0.39 -0.03 1.01
C GLN A 219 0.33 -0.56 2.45
N SER A 220 -0.84 -0.81 2.99
CA SER A 220 -1.06 -1.21 4.39
C SER A 220 -0.97 -2.72 4.63
N GLY A 221 -1.09 -3.53 3.58
CA GLY A 221 -1.06 -4.99 3.67
C GLY A 221 0.33 -5.60 3.81
N ILE A 222 0.36 -6.91 3.75
CA ILE A 222 1.57 -7.75 3.73
C ILE A 222 2.51 -7.46 4.92
N GLY A 223 1.95 -7.44 6.13
CA GLY A 223 2.71 -7.30 7.37
C GLY A 223 3.00 -5.87 7.81
N ARG A 224 2.80 -4.87 6.94
CA ARG A 224 3.21 -3.47 7.15
C ARG A 224 2.71 -2.87 8.47
N THR A 225 1.46 -3.15 8.84
CA THR A 225 0.81 -2.58 10.03
C THR A 225 0.93 -3.44 11.29
N GLY A 226 1.70 -4.54 11.23
CA GLY A 226 1.84 -5.47 12.37
C GLY A 226 0.84 -6.63 12.35
N LYS A 227 -0.04 -6.69 11.36
CA LYS A 227 -0.91 -7.81 10.98
C LYS A 227 -0.70 -8.09 9.50
N TRP A 228 -1.18 -9.22 8.97
CA TRP A 228 -1.11 -9.49 7.54
C TRP A 228 -1.75 -8.37 6.72
N PHE A 229 -2.91 -7.88 7.18
CA PHE A 229 -3.66 -6.79 6.55
C PHE A 229 -4.15 -5.83 7.62
N ALA A 230 -4.28 -4.54 7.28
CA ALA A 230 -4.67 -3.52 8.24
C ALA A 230 -6.09 -3.75 8.79
N HIS A 231 -7.03 -4.28 7.98
CA HIS A 231 -8.36 -4.57 8.46
C HIS A 231 -8.39 -5.63 9.56
N GLN A 232 -7.36 -6.47 9.69
CA GLN A 232 -7.25 -7.48 10.76
C GLN A 232 -6.98 -6.89 12.16
N HIS A 233 -6.78 -5.57 12.27
CA HIS A 233 -6.86 -4.88 13.56
C HIS A 233 -8.32 -4.73 14.04
N THR A 234 -9.27 -5.11 13.21
CA THR A 234 -10.71 -5.14 13.47
C THR A 234 -11.26 -6.55 13.23
N ALA A 235 -12.54 -6.75 13.49
CA ALA A 235 -13.21 -8.03 13.26
C ALA A 235 -13.99 -8.08 11.92
N ILE A 236 -13.81 -7.07 11.03
CA ILE A 236 -14.54 -7.03 9.75
C ILE A 236 -13.83 -7.83 8.66
N HIS A 237 -14.61 -8.24 7.67
CA HIS A 237 -14.11 -8.80 6.43
C HIS A 237 -14.59 -7.95 5.25
N PRO A 238 -13.69 -7.53 4.34
CA PRO A 238 -14.09 -6.86 3.09
C PRO A 238 -14.71 -7.87 2.11
N ASP A 239 -15.47 -7.35 1.14
CA ASP A 239 -15.91 -8.13 -0.02
C ASP A 239 -14.80 -8.24 -1.08
N VAL A 240 -13.99 -7.19 -1.22
CA VAL A 240 -12.85 -7.12 -2.14
C VAL A 240 -11.65 -6.50 -1.43
N MET A 241 -10.47 -7.02 -1.70
CA MET A 241 -9.21 -6.48 -1.20
C MET A 241 -8.15 -6.45 -2.29
N THR A 242 -7.44 -5.32 -2.44
CA THR A 242 -6.37 -5.19 -3.43
C THR A 242 -5.00 -5.16 -2.76
N LEU A 243 -4.03 -5.81 -3.37
CA LEU A 243 -2.67 -6.00 -2.87
C LEU A 243 -1.66 -5.74 -3.99
N ALA A 244 -0.45 -5.31 -3.62
CA ALA A 244 0.72 -5.23 -4.47
C ALA A 244 1.98 -4.99 -3.60
N LYS A 245 2.91 -4.15 -4.07
CA LYS A 245 4.09 -3.67 -3.31
C LYS A 245 4.78 -4.79 -2.53
N GLY A 246 4.58 -4.82 -1.21
CA GLY A 246 5.18 -5.80 -0.32
C GLY A 246 4.89 -7.26 -0.69
N LEU A 247 3.86 -7.54 -1.47
CA LEU A 247 3.53 -8.90 -1.92
C LEU A 247 4.67 -9.55 -2.71
N GLY A 248 5.34 -8.80 -3.58
CA GLY A 248 6.46 -9.30 -4.39
C GLY A 248 7.82 -8.99 -3.83
N SER A 249 7.92 -8.16 -2.79
CA SER A 249 9.17 -7.66 -2.19
C SER A 249 10.22 -7.23 -3.21
N GLY A 250 9.79 -6.47 -4.24
CA GLY A 250 10.61 -5.97 -5.34
C GLY A 250 10.23 -6.53 -6.71
N VAL A 251 9.63 -7.72 -6.79
CA VAL A 251 9.10 -8.28 -8.04
C VAL A 251 7.70 -7.70 -8.30
N PRO A 252 7.43 -7.17 -9.52
CA PRO A 252 6.11 -6.64 -9.86
C PRO A 252 5.02 -7.71 -9.80
N ILE A 253 4.08 -7.53 -8.86
CA ILE A 253 2.88 -8.35 -8.72
C ILE A 253 1.80 -7.54 -8.01
N GLY A 254 0.54 -7.74 -8.41
CA GLY A 254 -0.64 -7.28 -7.73
C GLY A 254 -1.68 -8.39 -7.64
N ALA A 255 -2.62 -8.24 -6.74
CA ALA A 255 -3.75 -9.16 -6.60
C ALA A 255 -5.03 -8.41 -6.22
N CYS A 256 -6.15 -8.85 -6.79
CA CYS A 256 -7.48 -8.48 -6.38
C CYS A 256 -8.15 -9.75 -5.81
N LEU A 257 -8.41 -9.75 -4.50
CA LEU A 257 -9.06 -10.85 -3.81
C LEU A 257 -10.54 -10.53 -3.66
N ALA A 258 -11.39 -11.56 -3.75
CA ALA A 258 -12.82 -11.40 -3.60
C ALA A 258 -13.42 -12.47 -2.67
N ARG A 259 -14.54 -12.12 -2.02
CA ARG A 259 -15.24 -12.95 -1.05
C ARG A 259 -16.75 -12.96 -1.31
N ALA A 260 -17.40 -14.08 -0.99
CA ALA A 260 -18.86 -14.25 -1.00
C ALA A 260 -19.49 -13.83 -2.34
N LYS A 261 -20.39 -12.83 -2.32
CA LYS A 261 -21.05 -12.32 -3.53
C LYS A 261 -20.05 -11.76 -4.56
N ALA A 262 -18.97 -11.12 -4.11
CA ALA A 262 -17.96 -10.54 -5.00
C ALA A 262 -17.14 -11.61 -5.74
N SER A 263 -16.88 -12.77 -5.11
CA SER A 263 -16.09 -13.85 -5.72
C SER A 263 -16.73 -14.50 -6.96
N LYS A 264 -18.01 -14.25 -7.17
CA LYS A 264 -18.81 -14.83 -8.28
C LYS A 264 -19.06 -13.85 -9.43
N VAL A 265 -18.58 -12.59 -9.33
CA VAL A 265 -18.87 -11.52 -10.29
C VAL A 265 -18.11 -11.73 -11.60
N PHE A 266 -16.82 -12.01 -11.53
CA PHE A 266 -16.03 -12.28 -12.72
C PHE A 266 -16.24 -13.71 -13.24
N THR A 267 -16.46 -13.79 -14.55
CA THR A 267 -16.55 -15.03 -15.31
C THR A 267 -15.56 -14.95 -16.49
N PRO A 268 -15.25 -16.07 -17.16
CA PRO A 268 -14.34 -16.06 -18.32
C PRO A 268 -14.65 -14.98 -19.34
N GLY A 269 -13.62 -14.24 -19.76
CA GLY A 269 -13.71 -13.12 -20.72
C GLY A 269 -14.06 -11.74 -20.13
N LYS A 270 -14.41 -11.63 -18.85
CA LYS A 270 -14.77 -10.35 -18.23
C LYS A 270 -13.57 -9.50 -17.82
N HIS A 271 -12.45 -10.12 -17.46
CA HIS A 271 -11.19 -9.46 -17.13
C HIS A 271 -10.02 -10.38 -17.43
N GLY A 272 -8.80 -9.81 -17.53
CA GLY A 272 -7.60 -10.57 -17.82
C GLY A 272 -6.32 -9.73 -17.76
N SER A 273 -5.18 -10.42 -17.73
CA SER A 273 -3.83 -9.85 -17.80
C SER A 273 -2.92 -10.83 -18.50
N THR A 274 -2.05 -10.34 -19.39
CA THR A 274 -1.07 -11.20 -20.08
C THR A 274 0.00 -11.69 -19.11
N PHE A 275 0.59 -10.80 -18.31
CA PHE A 275 1.69 -11.12 -17.40
C PHE A 275 1.24 -11.41 -15.97
N GLY A 276 0.03 -11.00 -15.58
CA GLY A 276 -0.46 -11.14 -14.22
C GLY A 276 -0.52 -12.60 -13.79
N GLY A 277 0.10 -12.92 -12.64
CA GLY A 277 0.14 -14.26 -12.09
C GLY A 277 1.12 -15.22 -12.78
N ASN A 278 2.13 -14.69 -13.51
CA ASN A 278 3.15 -15.53 -14.11
C ASN A 278 3.94 -16.31 -13.05
N PRO A 279 4.57 -17.46 -13.43
CA PRO A 279 5.30 -18.31 -12.50
C PRO A 279 6.36 -17.60 -11.69
N LEU A 280 7.12 -16.67 -12.28
CA LEU A 280 8.19 -15.95 -11.57
C LEU A 280 7.62 -15.03 -10.48
N ALA A 281 6.63 -14.21 -10.83
CA ALA A 281 6.04 -13.25 -9.89
C ALA A 281 5.31 -13.96 -8.74
N THR A 282 4.58 -15.03 -9.03
CA THR A 282 3.85 -15.79 -8.00
C THR A 282 4.77 -16.62 -7.11
N ALA A 283 5.86 -17.17 -7.63
CA ALA A 283 6.88 -17.81 -6.81
C ALA A 283 7.55 -16.81 -5.85
N ALA A 284 7.85 -15.59 -6.32
CA ALA A 284 8.38 -14.53 -5.45
C ALA A 284 7.36 -14.11 -4.38
N GLY A 285 6.08 -13.93 -4.75
CA GLY A 285 5.01 -13.61 -3.82
C GLY A 285 4.81 -14.69 -2.75
N TYR A 286 4.79 -15.95 -3.16
CA TYR A 286 4.68 -17.08 -2.24
C TYR A 286 5.87 -17.16 -1.26
N ALA A 287 7.10 -17.02 -1.76
CA ALA A 287 8.29 -16.98 -0.94
C ALA A 287 8.27 -15.81 0.06
N THR A 288 7.80 -14.64 -0.38
CA THR A 288 7.63 -13.47 0.49
C THR A 288 6.69 -13.76 1.65
N LEU A 289 5.50 -14.31 1.39
CA LEU A 289 4.53 -14.64 2.44
C LEU A 289 5.09 -15.70 3.41
N LYS A 290 5.78 -16.70 2.86
CA LYS A 290 6.39 -17.76 3.67
C LYS A 290 7.45 -17.20 4.61
N ILE A 291 8.32 -16.31 4.13
CA ILE A 291 9.36 -15.67 4.96
C ILE A 291 8.72 -14.81 6.05
N ILE A 292 7.72 -14.00 5.72
CA ILE A 292 7.01 -13.16 6.71
C ILE A 292 6.40 -14.01 7.83
N GLU A 293 5.84 -15.18 7.49
CA GLU A 293 5.26 -16.12 8.46
C GLU A 293 6.33 -16.79 9.33
N GLU A 294 7.35 -17.40 8.71
CA GLU A 294 8.42 -18.13 9.38
C GLU A 294 9.20 -17.23 10.34
N ASP A 295 9.53 -16.03 9.89
CA ASP A 295 10.34 -15.08 10.66
C ASP A 295 9.46 -14.17 11.54
N LYS A 296 8.12 -14.41 11.59
CA LYS A 296 7.11 -13.68 12.40
C LYS A 296 7.16 -12.16 12.20
N LEU A 297 7.38 -11.71 10.96
CA LEU A 297 7.63 -10.31 10.66
C LEU A 297 6.43 -9.39 10.94
N CYS A 298 5.19 -9.89 10.99
CA CYS A 298 4.06 -9.09 11.43
C CYS A 298 4.22 -8.62 12.88
N SER A 299 4.48 -9.54 13.82
CA SER A 299 4.68 -9.18 15.23
C SER A 299 5.95 -8.35 15.42
N HIS A 300 6.99 -8.62 14.64
CA HIS A 300 8.21 -7.81 14.63
C HIS A 300 7.94 -6.37 14.17
N ALA A 301 7.18 -6.18 13.10
CA ALA A 301 6.79 -4.86 12.62
C ALA A 301 5.98 -4.07 13.66
N SER A 302 5.09 -4.73 14.41
CA SER A 302 4.39 -4.11 15.52
C SER A 302 5.36 -3.63 16.61
N LYS A 303 6.28 -4.52 17.06
CA LYS A 303 7.29 -4.19 18.08
C LYS A 303 8.20 -3.04 17.65
N MET A 304 8.72 -3.08 16.43
CA MET A 304 9.62 -2.03 15.92
C MET A 304 8.87 -0.71 15.70
N GLY A 305 7.63 -0.76 15.25
CA GLY A 305 6.79 0.44 15.10
C GLY A 305 6.55 1.15 16.43
N THR A 306 6.26 0.40 17.50
CA THR A 306 6.13 0.95 18.86
C THR A 306 7.44 1.59 19.32
N LEU A 307 8.57 0.88 19.20
CA LEU A 307 9.89 1.39 19.56
C LEU A 307 10.21 2.70 18.82
N ILE A 308 10.03 2.74 17.51
CA ILE A 308 10.33 3.92 16.69
C ILE A 308 9.45 5.11 17.12
N ASN A 309 8.17 4.87 17.39
CA ASN A 309 7.25 5.93 17.83
C ASN A 309 7.65 6.50 19.19
N GLU A 310 7.95 5.64 20.16
CA GLU A 310 8.39 6.04 21.52
C GLU A 310 9.70 6.84 21.46
N GLU A 311 10.68 6.37 20.69
CA GLU A 311 11.97 7.06 20.55
C GLU A 311 11.81 8.41 19.81
N PHE A 312 11.02 8.52 18.73
CA PHE A 312 10.74 9.81 18.11
C PHE A 312 10.02 10.77 19.06
N THR A 313 9.03 10.29 19.80
CA THR A 313 8.32 11.09 20.79
C THR A 313 9.27 11.67 21.85
N LYS A 314 10.22 10.85 22.32
CA LYS A 314 11.26 11.27 23.27
C LYS A 314 12.25 12.27 22.66
N HIS A 315 12.75 12.00 21.44
CA HIS A 315 13.74 12.83 20.78
C HIS A 315 13.18 14.18 20.32
N LEU A 316 11.91 14.26 19.95
CA LEU A 316 11.26 15.45 19.40
C LEU A 316 10.32 16.18 20.36
N LYS A 317 10.30 15.80 21.65
CA LYS A 317 9.42 16.38 22.69
C LYS A 317 9.50 17.90 22.83
N ASP A 318 10.70 18.46 22.59
CA ASP A 318 10.97 19.90 22.71
C ASP A 318 10.84 20.65 21.36
N CYS A 319 10.22 20.02 20.34
CA CYS A 319 9.99 20.59 19.02
C CYS A 319 8.48 20.87 18.82
N PRO A 320 7.97 22.07 19.21
CA PRO A 320 6.53 22.37 19.14
C PRO A 320 5.97 22.39 17.71
N GLN A 321 6.84 22.49 16.72
CA GLN A 321 6.48 22.41 15.29
C GLN A 321 6.12 20.97 14.85
N VAL A 322 6.50 19.94 15.61
CA VAL A 322 6.06 18.56 15.39
C VAL A 322 4.66 18.42 15.98
N LYS A 323 3.63 18.37 15.14
CA LYS A 323 2.23 18.36 15.55
C LYS A 323 1.77 16.98 16.02
N VAL A 324 2.16 15.94 15.27
CA VAL A 324 1.78 14.58 15.63
C VAL A 324 2.78 13.57 15.07
N ILE A 325 3.07 12.55 15.86
CA ILE A 325 3.75 11.33 15.42
C ILE A 325 2.71 10.22 15.51
N ARG A 326 2.43 9.57 14.39
CA ARG A 326 1.42 8.51 14.29
C ARG A 326 1.97 7.29 13.58
N ASN A 327 1.57 6.12 14.00
CA ASN A 327 1.93 4.88 13.32
C ASN A 327 0.92 3.77 13.57
N LEU A 328 0.91 2.82 12.64
CA LEU A 328 0.40 1.48 12.88
C LEU A 328 1.43 0.50 12.31
N GLY A 329 2.07 -0.28 13.18
CA GLY A 329 3.27 -1.04 12.82
C GLY A 329 4.36 -0.13 12.24
N LEU A 330 4.93 -0.53 11.12
CA LEU A 330 5.98 0.21 10.39
C LEU A 330 5.42 1.12 9.28
N MET A 331 4.21 1.60 9.41
CA MET A 331 3.62 2.66 8.62
C MET A 331 3.57 3.92 9.49
N ILE A 332 4.55 4.84 9.32
CA ILE A 332 4.85 5.91 10.28
C ILE A 332 4.78 7.26 9.59
N GLY A 333 4.12 8.23 10.22
CA GLY A 333 4.03 9.63 9.79
C GLY A 333 4.43 10.59 10.90
N ILE A 334 5.33 11.53 10.59
CA ILE A 334 5.68 12.66 11.48
C ILE A 334 5.20 13.93 10.78
N GLU A 335 4.19 14.59 11.34
CA GLU A 335 3.59 15.78 10.77
C GLU A 335 4.12 17.04 11.39
N LEU A 336 4.56 17.98 10.54
CA LEU A 336 5.02 19.30 10.94
C LEU A 336 3.94 20.36 10.69
N ASP A 337 4.04 21.52 11.35
CA ASP A 337 3.13 22.65 11.13
C ASP A 337 3.41 23.40 9.81
N GLN A 338 4.54 23.15 9.18
CA GLN A 338 5.02 23.81 7.96
C GLN A 338 5.40 22.82 6.86
N PRO A 339 5.43 23.21 5.58
CA PRO A 339 5.97 22.41 4.49
C PRO A 339 7.40 21.99 4.78
N CYS A 340 7.70 20.71 4.52
CA CYS A 340 8.98 20.10 4.88
C CYS A 340 9.62 19.27 3.76
N GLY A 341 9.30 19.55 2.51
CA GLY A 341 9.83 18.81 1.34
C GLY A 341 11.36 18.74 1.29
N ASP A 342 12.05 19.78 1.74
CA ASP A 342 13.51 19.87 1.77
C ASP A 342 14.16 18.80 2.68
N LEU A 343 13.41 18.27 3.66
CA LEU A 343 13.90 17.21 4.53
C LEU A 343 14.32 15.96 3.76
N THR A 344 13.72 15.69 2.60
CA THR A 344 14.12 14.56 1.74
C THR A 344 15.58 14.68 1.30
N LYS A 345 16.01 15.88 0.90
CA LYS A 345 17.40 16.15 0.50
C LYS A 345 18.32 16.18 1.72
N LEU A 346 17.93 16.85 2.80
CA LEU A 346 18.73 16.94 4.02
C LEU A 346 18.99 15.55 4.64
N ALA A 347 17.98 14.67 4.63
CA ALA A 347 18.14 13.30 5.07
C ALA A 347 19.04 12.48 4.15
N LEU A 348 18.93 12.65 2.83
CA LEU A 348 19.80 12.02 1.86
C LEU A 348 21.28 12.38 2.09
N ASP A 349 21.57 13.66 2.38
CA ASP A 349 22.93 14.13 2.69
C ASP A 349 23.49 13.46 3.96
N GLN A 350 22.62 13.05 4.88
CA GLN A 350 22.95 12.31 6.10
C GLN A 350 22.88 10.78 5.93
N GLY A 351 22.76 10.28 4.70
CA GLY A 351 22.70 8.85 4.43
C GLY A 351 21.38 8.16 4.84
N LEU A 352 20.27 8.89 4.83
CA LEU A 352 18.92 8.37 5.09
C LEU A 352 18.03 8.51 3.86
N LEU A 353 17.24 7.49 3.57
CA LEU A 353 16.19 7.55 2.55
C LEU A 353 14.83 7.64 3.21
N ILE A 354 14.21 8.80 3.05
CA ILE A 354 12.84 9.09 3.49
C ILE A 354 12.06 9.74 2.35
N ASN A 355 10.77 9.94 2.53
CA ASN A 355 10.06 10.90 1.69
C ASN A 355 9.09 11.77 2.51
N VAL A 356 8.67 12.88 1.90
CA VAL A 356 7.64 13.76 2.44
C VAL A 356 6.40 13.63 1.56
N THR A 357 5.24 13.48 2.18
CA THR A 357 3.94 13.42 1.52
C THR A 357 2.99 14.45 2.13
N ALA A 358 1.90 14.79 1.42
CA ALA A 358 0.96 15.82 1.85
C ALA A 358 1.63 17.14 2.28
N ASP A 359 2.73 17.50 1.62
CA ASP A 359 3.58 18.69 1.83
C ASP A 359 4.26 18.79 3.22
N LYS A 360 3.68 18.20 4.27
CA LYS A 360 4.07 18.41 5.68
C LYS A 360 4.39 17.14 6.47
N VAL A 361 4.22 15.97 5.87
CA VAL A 361 4.33 14.70 6.60
C VAL A 361 5.57 13.93 6.14
N ILE A 362 6.51 13.74 7.04
CA ILE A 362 7.63 12.83 6.84
C ILE A 362 7.06 11.42 6.96
N ARG A 363 7.17 10.65 5.86
CA ARG A 363 6.68 9.28 5.80
C ARG A 363 7.84 8.30 5.89
N LEU A 364 7.73 7.35 6.82
CA LEU A 364 8.67 6.26 7.00
C LEU A 364 7.96 4.92 6.81
N LEU A 365 8.57 4.10 5.97
CA LEU A 365 8.11 2.76 5.60
C LEU A 365 9.32 1.80 5.57
N PRO A 366 10.10 1.69 6.67
CA PRO A 366 11.31 0.86 6.68
C PRO A 366 10.97 -0.60 6.36
N PRO A 367 11.93 -1.40 5.88
CA PRO A 367 11.74 -2.84 5.73
C PRO A 367 11.25 -3.51 7.02
N LEU A 368 10.42 -4.54 6.90
CA LEU A 368 9.89 -5.28 8.08
C LEU A 368 10.99 -5.95 8.89
N VAL A 369 12.15 -6.16 8.27
CA VAL A 369 13.32 -6.81 8.88
C VAL A 369 14.22 -5.84 9.64
N ILE A 370 13.89 -4.55 9.72
CA ILE A 370 14.67 -3.57 10.49
C ILE A 370 14.85 -4.04 11.93
N ASN A 371 16.09 -4.08 12.42
CA ASN A 371 16.35 -4.47 13.79
C ASN A 371 16.33 -3.27 14.75
N GLU A 372 16.46 -3.53 16.06
CA GLU A 372 16.37 -2.50 17.10
C GLU A 372 17.49 -1.47 17.00
N ALA A 373 18.71 -1.88 16.68
CA ALA A 373 19.85 -0.98 16.53
C ALA A 373 19.67 -0.04 15.32
N GLU A 374 19.24 -0.59 14.19
CA GLU A 374 18.94 0.17 12.96
C GLU A 374 17.75 1.11 13.18
N ALA A 375 16.73 0.69 13.93
CA ALA A 375 15.59 1.54 14.26
C ALA A 375 16.01 2.74 15.13
N LYS A 376 16.85 2.52 16.13
CA LYS A 376 17.41 3.61 16.97
C LYS A 376 18.30 4.55 16.16
N GLU A 377 19.16 4.00 15.29
CA GLU A 377 20.01 4.78 14.38
C GLU A 377 19.17 5.66 13.44
N LEU A 378 18.10 5.09 12.86
CA LEU A 378 17.15 5.86 12.05
C LEU A 378 16.55 7.03 12.83
N VAL A 379 16.06 6.78 14.05
CA VAL A 379 15.43 7.81 14.90
C VAL A 379 16.41 8.89 15.28
N GLU A 380 17.60 8.53 15.73
CA GLU A 380 18.65 9.49 16.13
C GLU A 380 19.04 10.43 14.98
N ARG A 381 19.41 9.85 13.83
CA ARG A 381 19.81 10.62 12.64
C ARG A 381 18.69 11.52 12.13
N LEU A 382 17.48 10.97 11.97
CA LEU A 382 16.36 11.74 11.43
C LEU A 382 15.89 12.82 12.39
N SER A 383 15.89 12.57 13.70
CA SER A 383 15.57 13.57 14.71
C SER A 383 16.54 14.76 14.66
N GLN A 384 17.85 14.50 14.46
CA GLN A 384 18.83 15.57 14.29
C GLN A 384 18.58 16.38 13.00
N VAL A 385 18.25 15.71 11.89
CA VAL A 385 17.90 16.39 10.63
C VAL A 385 16.66 17.27 10.80
N ILE A 386 15.61 16.78 11.47
CA ILE A 386 14.38 17.54 11.77
C ILE A 386 14.71 18.77 12.64
N LYS A 387 15.43 18.60 13.74
CA LYS A 387 15.82 19.71 14.63
C LYS A 387 16.60 20.79 13.89
N ASN A 388 17.59 20.39 13.07
CA ASN A 388 18.38 21.33 12.29
C ASN A 388 17.54 22.06 11.22
N PHE A 389 16.52 21.43 10.67
CA PHE A 389 15.57 22.06 9.75
C PHE A 389 14.68 23.07 10.46
N LEU A 390 14.17 22.72 11.65
CA LEU A 390 13.26 23.57 12.44
C LEU A 390 13.96 24.76 13.12
N ALA A 391 15.29 24.72 13.26
CA ALA A 391 16.08 25.80 13.85
C ALA A 391 16.43 26.92 12.85
N LYS A 392 16.12 26.74 11.56
CA LYS A 392 16.31 27.76 10.49
C LYS A 392 15.12 28.69 10.36
#